data_bd676a98cfdda8eab23057a3cd03ae52
#
_entry.id   bd676a98cfdda8eab23057a3cd03ae52
#
_cell.length_a   1.000
_cell.length_b   1.000
_cell.length_c   1.000
_cell.angle_alpha   90.00
_cell.angle_beta   90.00
_cell.angle_gamma   90.00
#
_symmetry.space_group_name_H-M   'P 1'
#
loop_
_entity.id
_entity.type
_entity.pdbx_description
1 polymer ?
#
loop_
_entity_poly.entity_id
_entity_poly.type
_entity_poly.pdbx_seq_one_letter_code
_entity_poly.pdbx_strand_id
1 'polypeptide(L)'
;MILIQKGILFGIVISFMLGPAFFILIETSIKKGFKSALFLDLGILLSDAIYLLAAFFVAEKINVWLSANEYVQYVAGLVFIILGFFSIRKNYLKRRDKNLDTQDVKEVESDETKIIYPIQLIVKGLGLNAINPGVLMFWIAACTYATNELKLTDVKLFTFFGITLLTMFSVDVLKIYFSSKLKEKLTNNTLSIIGILIGCLLMFFGLAIFFKDSI
;
A
#
# COMPACT_ATOMS: atom_id res chain seq x y z
N MET A 1 5.09 20.79 -18.01
CA MET A 1 3.84 21.02 -17.26
C MET A 1 2.98 19.77 -17.17
N ILE A 2 2.62 19.12 -18.28
CA ILE A 2 1.78 17.90 -18.30
C ILE A 2 2.37 16.73 -17.49
N LEU A 3 3.68 16.51 -17.53
CA LEU A 3 4.34 15.45 -16.79
C LEU A 3 4.17 15.60 -15.26
N ILE A 4 4.34 16.83 -14.77
CA ILE A 4 4.18 17.16 -13.34
C ILE A 4 2.73 16.91 -12.90
N GLN A 5 1.76 17.37 -13.69
CA GLN A 5 0.34 17.15 -13.39
C GLN A 5 -0.02 15.66 -13.33
N LYS A 6 0.48 14.86 -14.29
CA LYS A 6 0.29 13.40 -14.27
C LYS A 6 0.92 12.74 -13.05
N GLY A 7 2.15 13.15 -12.66
CA GLY A 7 2.83 12.65 -11.47
C GLY A 7 2.08 12.99 -10.17
N ILE A 8 1.57 14.23 -10.06
CA ILE A 8 0.75 14.66 -8.92
C ILE A 8 -0.54 13.83 -8.85
N LEU A 9 -1.28 13.73 -9.97
CA LEU A 9 -2.53 12.98 -10.00
C LEU A 9 -2.30 11.51 -9.63
N PHE A 10 -1.26 10.90 -10.18
CA PHE A 10 -0.90 9.53 -9.90
C PHE A 10 -0.53 9.33 -8.41
N GLY A 11 0.25 10.24 -7.83
CA GLY A 11 0.60 10.24 -6.40
C GLY A 11 -0.63 10.38 -5.48
N ILE A 12 -1.59 11.25 -5.83
CA ILE A 12 -2.86 11.35 -5.10
C ILE A 12 -3.61 10.02 -5.15
N VAL A 13 -3.79 9.44 -6.33
CA VAL A 13 -4.51 8.17 -6.50
C VAL A 13 -3.87 7.07 -5.66
N ILE A 14 -2.53 6.93 -5.72
CA ILE A 14 -1.81 5.91 -4.97
C ILE A 14 -1.93 6.11 -3.46
N SER A 15 -1.86 7.35 -2.97
CA SER A 15 -1.97 7.63 -1.54
C SER A 15 -3.29 7.18 -0.93
N PHE A 16 -4.35 7.04 -1.74
CA PHE A 16 -5.63 6.49 -1.33
C PHE A 16 -5.77 4.99 -1.58
N MET A 17 -4.75 4.32 -2.13
CA MET A 17 -4.76 2.86 -2.20
C MET A 17 -4.70 2.27 -0.80
N LEU A 18 -5.80 1.61 -0.43
CA LEU A 18 -6.02 1.08 0.90
C LEU A 18 -5.29 -0.27 1.04
N GLY A 19 -4.15 -0.27 1.68
CA GLY A 19 -3.39 -1.47 2.02
C GLY A 19 -3.20 -1.63 3.54
N PRO A 20 -2.62 -2.74 4.01
CA PRO A 20 -2.34 -2.95 5.44
C PRO A 20 -1.52 -1.79 6.05
N ALA A 21 -0.56 -1.26 5.32
CA ALA A 21 0.27 -0.14 5.75
C ALA A 21 -0.54 1.13 6.04
N PHE A 22 -1.55 1.44 5.21
CA PHE A 22 -2.45 2.57 5.40
C PHE A 22 -3.14 2.52 6.78
N PHE A 23 -3.67 1.35 7.16
CA PHE A 23 -4.39 1.23 8.44
C PHE A 23 -3.45 1.35 9.62
N ILE A 24 -2.28 0.71 9.54
CA ILE A 24 -1.27 0.79 10.60
C ILE A 24 -0.76 2.23 10.73
N LEU A 25 -0.66 2.97 9.64
CA LEU A 25 -0.30 4.38 9.64
C LEU A 25 -1.34 5.23 10.38
N ILE A 26 -2.62 5.08 10.02
CA ILE A 26 -3.73 5.79 10.67
C ILE A 26 -3.83 5.40 12.16
N GLU A 27 -3.76 4.11 12.48
CA GLU A 27 -3.79 3.62 13.84
C GLU A 27 -2.63 4.16 14.67
N THR A 28 -1.41 4.16 14.11
CA THR A 28 -0.23 4.73 14.79
C THR A 28 -0.39 6.22 15.02
N SER A 29 -0.96 6.95 14.06
CA SER A 29 -1.24 8.38 14.20
C SER A 29 -2.22 8.66 15.34
N ILE A 30 -3.26 7.86 15.47
CA ILE A 30 -4.26 8.02 16.52
C ILE A 30 -3.70 7.62 17.89
N LYS A 31 -3.05 6.47 18.00
CA LYS A 31 -2.57 5.93 19.28
C LYS A 31 -1.28 6.59 19.77
N LYS A 32 -0.30 6.80 18.87
CA LYS A 32 1.06 7.25 19.21
C LYS A 32 1.36 8.69 18.75
N GLY A 33 0.40 9.34 18.09
CA GLY A 33 0.48 10.72 17.66
C GLY A 33 1.20 10.93 16.34
N PHE A 34 1.15 12.17 15.85
CA PHE A 34 1.64 12.61 14.55
C PHE A 34 3.10 12.22 14.27
N LYS A 35 4.01 12.51 15.22
CA LYS A 35 5.45 12.25 15.02
C LYS A 35 5.76 10.78 14.82
N SER A 36 5.14 9.90 15.60
CA SER A 36 5.35 8.45 15.49
C SER A 36 4.86 7.91 14.16
N ALA A 37 3.70 8.38 13.70
CA ALA A 37 3.16 8.00 12.39
C ALA A 37 4.04 8.52 11.25
N LEU A 38 4.58 9.74 11.36
CA LEU A 38 5.47 10.30 10.36
C LEU A 38 6.75 9.46 10.18
N PHE A 39 7.38 8.99 11.28
CA PHE A 39 8.54 8.11 11.19
C PHE A 39 8.18 6.73 10.60
N LEU A 40 7.01 6.21 10.89
CA LEU A 40 6.51 4.97 10.29
C LEU A 40 6.33 5.16 8.77
N ASP A 41 5.74 6.28 8.37
CA ASP A 41 5.48 6.63 6.96
C ASP A 41 6.76 6.82 6.16
N LEU A 42 7.79 7.43 6.76
CA LEU A 42 9.12 7.51 6.15
C LEU A 42 9.68 6.12 5.85
N GLY A 43 9.44 5.14 6.71
CA GLY A 43 9.82 3.75 6.46
C GLY A 43 9.05 3.11 5.30
N ILE A 44 7.75 3.38 5.21
CA ILE A 44 6.89 2.93 4.11
C ILE A 44 7.38 3.56 2.79
N LEU A 45 7.58 4.88 2.78
CA LEU A 45 8.07 5.62 1.62
C LEU A 45 9.44 5.11 1.13
N LEU A 46 10.33 4.79 2.06
CA LEU A 46 11.65 4.22 1.74
C LEU A 46 11.50 2.85 1.07
N SER A 47 10.59 2.00 1.57
CA SER A 47 10.29 0.72 0.93
C SER A 47 9.72 0.90 -0.48
N ASP A 48 8.81 1.86 -0.67
CA ASP A 48 8.26 2.18 -1.98
C ASP A 48 9.33 2.66 -2.95
N ALA A 49 10.24 3.51 -2.50
CA ALA A 49 11.36 3.97 -3.31
C ALA A 49 12.32 2.81 -3.70
N ILE A 50 12.59 1.89 -2.78
CA ILE A 50 13.41 0.69 -3.06
C ILE A 50 12.70 -0.21 -4.09
N TYR A 51 11.41 -0.46 -3.93
CA TYR A 51 10.64 -1.26 -4.88
C TYR A 51 10.53 -0.60 -6.26
N LEU A 52 10.35 0.71 -6.29
CA LEU A 52 10.34 1.47 -7.53
C LEU A 52 11.69 1.35 -8.26
N LEU A 53 12.80 1.47 -7.55
CA LEU A 53 14.13 1.29 -8.13
C LEU A 53 14.32 -0.15 -8.63
N ALA A 54 13.92 -1.15 -7.85
CA ALA A 54 13.96 -2.54 -8.27
C ALA A 54 13.10 -2.78 -9.51
N ALA A 55 11.87 -2.24 -9.52
CA ALA A 55 10.95 -2.34 -10.64
C ALA A 55 11.52 -1.69 -11.91
N PHE A 56 12.21 -0.55 -11.79
CA PHE A 56 12.86 0.11 -12.92
C PHE A 56 13.88 -0.78 -13.63
N PHE A 57 14.74 -1.47 -12.87
CA PHE A 57 15.75 -2.37 -13.44
C PHE A 57 15.17 -3.68 -14.00
N VAL A 58 14.02 -4.10 -13.52
CA VAL A 58 13.41 -5.39 -13.84
C VAL A 58 12.26 -5.25 -14.84
N ALA A 59 11.63 -4.07 -14.93
CA ALA A 59 10.42 -3.86 -15.73
C ALA A 59 10.60 -4.24 -17.21
N GLU A 60 11.73 -3.89 -17.83
CA GLU A 60 11.98 -4.24 -19.23
C GLU A 60 12.07 -5.75 -19.45
N LYS A 61 12.80 -6.46 -18.58
CA LYS A 61 12.93 -7.92 -18.62
C LYS A 61 11.62 -8.61 -18.33
N ILE A 62 10.88 -8.09 -17.33
CA ILE A 62 9.56 -8.61 -16.97
C ILE A 62 8.56 -8.37 -18.09
N ASN A 63 8.57 -7.21 -18.75
CA ASN A 63 7.67 -6.96 -19.88
C ASN A 63 7.86 -7.95 -21.01
N VAL A 64 9.10 -8.23 -21.38
CA VAL A 64 9.42 -9.25 -22.40
C VAL A 64 8.95 -10.64 -21.94
N TRP A 65 9.15 -10.98 -20.68
CA TRP A 65 8.74 -12.25 -20.12
C TRP A 65 7.22 -12.37 -19.95
N LEU A 66 6.54 -11.30 -19.54
CA LEU A 66 5.07 -11.23 -19.41
C LEU A 66 4.36 -11.37 -20.76
N SER A 67 4.88 -10.66 -21.78
CA SER A 67 4.30 -10.75 -23.13
C SER A 67 4.54 -12.11 -23.80
N ALA A 68 5.55 -12.86 -23.34
CA ALA A 68 5.83 -14.23 -23.80
C ALA A 68 5.05 -15.31 -23.04
N ASN A 69 4.41 -14.98 -21.91
CA ASN A 69 3.76 -15.96 -21.04
C ASN A 69 2.34 -15.52 -20.66
N GLU A 70 1.37 -15.97 -21.43
CA GLU A 70 -0.05 -15.68 -21.22
C GLU A 70 -0.56 -16.12 -19.83
N TYR A 71 0.06 -17.15 -19.22
CA TYR A 71 -0.35 -17.65 -17.89
C TYR A 71 -0.08 -16.69 -16.74
N VAL A 72 0.79 -15.71 -16.91
CA VAL A 72 1.18 -14.81 -15.82
C VAL A 72 0.03 -13.93 -15.34
N GLN A 73 -0.84 -13.49 -16.24
CA GLN A 73 -2.05 -12.75 -15.87
C GLN A 73 -3.00 -13.61 -15.02
N TYR A 74 -3.16 -14.90 -15.33
CA TYR A 74 -4.01 -15.80 -14.54
C TYR A 74 -3.43 -16.03 -13.15
N VAL A 75 -2.09 -16.19 -13.05
CA VAL A 75 -1.42 -16.30 -11.74
C VAL A 75 -1.57 -15.02 -10.94
N ALA A 76 -1.35 -13.86 -11.56
CA ALA A 76 -1.52 -12.57 -10.90
C ALA A 76 -2.97 -12.35 -10.44
N GLY A 77 -3.95 -12.59 -11.30
CA GLY A 77 -5.37 -12.53 -10.95
C GLY A 77 -5.73 -13.43 -9.76
N LEU A 78 -5.23 -14.68 -9.79
CA LEU A 78 -5.45 -15.65 -8.70
C LEU A 78 -4.84 -15.18 -7.37
N VAL A 79 -3.64 -14.63 -7.39
CA VAL A 79 -2.99 -14.06 -6.19
C VAL A 79 -3.84 -12.93 -5.60
N PHE A 80 -4.34 -12.00 -6.40
CA PHE A 80 -5.22 -10.93 -5.92
C PHE A 80 -6.54 -11.46 -5.35
N ILE A 81 -7.13 -12.49 -5.96
CA ILE A 81 -8.35 -13.14 -5.47
C ILE A 81 -8.08 -13.78 -4.09
N ILE A 82 -6.97 -14.52 -3.97
CA ILE A 82 -6.58 -15.19 -2.71
C ILE A 82 -6.33 -14.15 -1.60
N LEU A 83 -5.56 -13.10 -1.89
CA LEU A 83 -5.29 -12.03 -0.92
C LEU A 83 -6.57 -11.31 -0.50
N GLY A 84 -7.46 -11.01 -1.45
CA GLY A 84 -8.77 -10.43 -1.18
C GLY A 84 -9.63 -11.32 -0.31
N PHE A 85 -9.71 -12.61 -0.61
CA PHE A 85 -10.45 -13.60 0.18
C PHE A 85 -9.94 -13.69 1.63
N PHE A 86 -8.61 -13.78 1.82
CA PHE A 86 -8.03 -13.81 3.16
C PHE A 86 -8.27 -12.50 3.93
N SER A 87 -8.20 -11.36 3.26
CA SER A 87 -8.52 -10.07 3.87
C SER A 87 -9.96 -10.01 4.34
N ILE A 88 -10.93 -10.41 3.51
CA ILE A 88 -12.34 -10.47 3.87
C ILE A 88 -12.55 -11.43 5.05
N ARG A 89 -12.04 -12.66 4.94
CA ARG A 89 -12.20 -13.69 5.98
C ARG A 89 -11.65 -13.23 7.33
N LYS A 90 -10.42 -12.71 7.35
CA LYS A 90 -9.78 -12.21 8.58
C LYS A 90 -10.61 -11.11 9.25
N ASN A 91 -11.03 -10.11 8.49
CA ASN A 91 -11.77 -8.97 9.03
C ASN A 91 -13.22 -9.33 9.38
N TYR A 92 -13.85 -10.26 8.65
CA TYR A 92 -15.17 -10.78 8.98
C TYR A 92 -15.16 -11.57 10.30
N LEU A 93 -14.21 -12.47 10.49
CA LEU A 93 -14.04 -13.23 11.73
C LEU A 93 -13.75 -12.29 12.91
N LYS A 94 -12.86 -11.33 12.74
CA LYS A 94 -12.58 -10.32 13.77
C LYS A 94 -13.83 -9.51 14.18
N ARG A 95 -14.72 -9.24 13.25
CA ARG A 95 -15.99 -8.55 13.52
C ARG A 95 -16.99 -9.43 14.26
N ARG A 96 -17.04 -10.73 13.93
CA ARG A 96 -17.96 -11.70 14.52
C ARG A 96 -17.57 -12.06 15.95
N ASP A 97 -16.29 -12.15 16.22
CA ASP A 97 -15.76 -12.60 17.50
C ASP A 97 -15.49 -11.41 18.42
N LYS A 98 -16.56 -10.90 19.05
CA LYS A 98 -16.49 -9.79 20.02
C LYS A 98 -15.57 -10.08 21.21
N ASN A 99 -15.16 -11.33 21.41
CA ASN A 99 -14.33 -11.79 22.52
C ASN A 99 -12.83 -11.83 22.17
N LEU A 100 -12.44 -11.66 20.89
CA LEU A 100 -11.04 -11.62 20.44
C LEU A 100 -10.45 -10.21 20.42
N ASP A 101 -11.18 -9.23 20.98
CA ASP A 101 -10.77 -7.82 21.01
C ASP A 101 -9.48 -7.55 21.82
N THR A 102 -8.80 -8.58 22.32
CA THR A 102 -7.68 -8.38 23.25
C THR A 102 -6.36 -9.04 22.83
N GLN A 103 -6.31 -9.95 21.84
CA GLN A 103 -5.04 -10.66 21.59
C GLN A 103 -4.24 -10.16 20.38
N ASP A 104 -4.87 -9.85 19.24
CA ASP A 104 -4.13 -9.38 18.05
C ASP A 104 -3.73 -7.89 18.15
N VAL A 105 -4.42 -7.13 19.02
CA VAL A 105 -4.03 -5.75 19.37
C VAL A 105 -2.98 -5.77 20.48
N LYS A 106 -2.91 -6.83 21.30
CA LYS A 106 -1.92 -6.97 22.38
C LYS A 106 -0.48 -7.18 21.91
N GLU A 107 -0.24 -7.71 20.73
CA GLU A 107 1.14 -7.72 20.19
C GLU A 107 1.66 -6.31 19.85
N VAL A 108 0.75 -5.33 19.70
CA VAL A 108 1.11 -3.91 19.56
C VAL A 108 0.92 -3.12 20.88
N GLU A 109 0.10 -3.64 21.79
CA GLU A 109 -0.19 -2.98 23.09
C GLU A 109 0.84 -3.25 24.20
N SER A 110 1.77 -4.19 24.01
CA SER A 110 2.70 -4.56 25.09
C SER A 110 3.83 -3.55 25.36
N ASP A 111 3.75 -2.32 24.85
CA ASP A 111 4.85 -1.36 25.05
C ASP A 111 4.41 0.10 25.27
N GLU A 112 3.36 0.34 26.07
CA GLU A 112 3.00 1.72 26.45
C GLU A 112 4.09 2.44 27.28
N THR A 113 5.13 1.75 27.71
CA THR A 113 6.21 2.32 28.54
C THR A 113 7.60 2.31 27.87
N LYS A 114 7.77 1.68 26.70
CA LYS A 114 9.05 1.73 25.99
C LYS A 114 9.15 2.99 25.14
N ILE A 115 10.21 3.75 25.35
CA ILE A 115 10.62 4.83 24.45
C ILE A 115 10.88 4.20 23.09
N ILE A 116 9.91 4.33 22.18
CA ILE A 116 10.07 3.83 20.80
C ILE A 116 10.97 4.82 20.06
N TYR A 117 12.18 4.40 19.77
CA TYR A 117 13.11 5.23 19.00
C TYR A 117 12.57 5.43 17.58
N PRO A 118 12.74 6.63 16.99
CA PRO A 118 12.31 6.93 15.62
C PRO A 118 12.75 5.89 14.59
N ILE A 119 13.97 5.37 14.73
CA ILE A 119 14.54 4.35 13.84
C ILE A 119 13.72 3.04 13.86
N GLN A 120 13.18 2.64 15.00
CA GLN A 120 12.35 1.43 15.12
C GLN A 120 11.03 1.57 14.34
N LEU A 121 10.48 2.78 14.31
CA LEU A 121 9.27 3.07 13.54
C LEU A 121 9.57 3.06 12.04
N ILE A 122 10.70 3.62 11.62
CA ILE A 122 11.15 3.57 10.22
C ILE A 122 11.36 2.12 9.79
N VAL A 123 12.10 1.32 10.57
CA VAL A 123 12.33 -0.10 10.28
C VAL A 123 11.01 -0.88 10.24
N LYS A 124 10.08 -0.58 11.16
CA LYS A 124 8.75 -1.19 11.16
C LYS A 124 7.97 -0.83 9.89
N GLY A 125 7.95 0.44 9.50
CA GLY A 125 7.28 0.90 8.27
C GLY A 125 7.86 0.24 7.02
N LEU A 126 9.19 0.20 6.92
CA LEU A 126 9.89 -0.49 5.84
C LEU A 126 9.52 -1.97 5.79
N GLY A 127 9.55 -2.67 6.93
CA GLY A 127 9.22 -4.10 7.01
C GLY A 127 7.77 -4.40 6.64
N LEU A 128 6.83 -3.57 7.09
CA LEU A 128 5.40 -3.73 6.77
C LEU A 128 5.14 -3.71 5.26
N ASN A 129 5.81 -2.84 4.56
CA ASN A 129 5.64 -2.69 3.11
C ASN A 129 6.49 -3.73 2.37
N ALA A 130 7.70 -4.02 2.85
CA ALA A 130 8.63 -4.98 2.24
C ALA A 130 8.12 -6.44 2.26
N ILE A 131 7.28 -6.80 3.24
CA ILE A 131 6.68 -8.15 3.29
C ILE A 131 5.47 -8.27 2.35
N ASN A 132 4.96 -7.16 1.83
CA ASN A 132 3.77 -7.16 0.98
C ASN A 132 4.14 -7.32 -0.52
N PRO A 133 4.00 -8.52 -1.10
CA PRO A 133 4.34 -8.74 -2.51
C PRO A 133 3.47 -7.92 -3.47
N GLY A 134 2.27 -7.51 -3.03
CA GLY A 134 1.38 -6.67 -3.81
C GLY A 134 1.96 -5.28 -4.10
N VAL A 135 2.80 -4.74 -3.19
CA VAL A 135 3.47 -3.45 -3.40
C VAL A 135 4.53 -3.55 -4.49
N LEU A 136 5.34 -4.62 -4.49
CA LEU A 136 6.32 -4.85 -5.55
C LEU A 136 5.62 -4.99 -6.91
N MET A 137 4.58 -5.82 -7.00
CA MET A 137 3.80 -6.00 -8.23
C MET A 137 3.15 -4.71 -8.71
N PHE A 138 2.67 -3.89 -7.78
CA PHE A 138 2.14 -2.57 -8.10
C PHE A 138 3.20 -1.67 -8.73
N TRP A 139 4.42 -1.58 -8.15
CA TRP A 139 5.48 -0.75 -8.70
C TRP A 139 5.99 -1.26 -10.05
N ILE A 140 6.04 -2.57 -10.27
CA ILE A 140 6.33 -3.15 -11.58
C ILE A 140 5.27 -2.73 -12.61
N ALA A 141 3.98 -2.85 -12.28
CA ALA A 141 2.89 -2.44 -13.15
C ALA A 141 2.91 -0.92 -13.42
N ALA A 142 3.21 -0.11 -12.40
CA ALA A 142 3.34 1.34 -12.54
C ALA A 142 4.50 1.73 -13.46
N CYS A 143 5.66 1.09 -13.33
CA CYS A 143 6.79 1.30 -14.24
C CYS A 143 6.44 0.89 -15.67
N THR A 144 5.82 -0.26 -15.85
CA THR A 144 5.34 -0.77 -17.15
C THR A 144 4.37 0.23 -17.81
N TYR A 145 3.39 0.72 -17.05
CA TYR A 145 2.46 1.73 -17.54
C TYR A 145 3.16 3.02 -17.94
N ALA A 146 4.08 3.52 -17.10
CA ALA A 146 4.80 4.75 -17.37
C ALA A 146 5.69 4.65 -18.62
N THR A 147 6.33 3.51 -18.85
CA THR A 147 7.19 3.28 -20.01
C THR A 147 6.38 2.99 -21.28
N ASN A 148 5.36 2.16 -21.22
CA ASN A 148 4.63 1.69 -22.39
C ASN A 148 3.52 2.65 -22.84
N GLU A 149 2.73 3.17 -21.91
CA GLU A 149 1.58 4.03 -22.23
C GLU A 149 1.96 5.51 -22.23
N LEU A 150 2.73 5.97 -21.22
CA LEU A 150 3.15 7.36 -21.16
C LEU A 150 4.40 7.65 -21.96
N LYS A 151 5.08 6.61 -22.48
CA LYS A 151 6.33 6.71 -23.27
C LYS A 151 7.42 7.50 -22.55
N LEU A 152 7.48 7.35 -21.22
CA LEU A 152 8.49 8.01 -20.40
C LEU A 152 9.78 7.17 -20.36
N THR A 153 10.90 7.87 -20.55
CA THR A 153 12.23 7.27 -20.49
C THR A 153 13.14 8.11 -19.61
N ASP A 154 14.18 7.49 -19.07
CA ASP A 154 15.30 8.14 -18.37
C ASP A 154 14.85 9.21 -17.35
N VAL A 155 15.35 10.44 -17.51
CA VAL A 155 15.09 11.56 -16.60
C VAL A 155 13.60 11.87 -16.44
N LYS A 156 12.79 11.71 -17.49
CA LYS A 156 11.35 11.96 -17.39
C LYS A 156 10.65 10.92 -16.51
N LEU A 157 11.09 9.68 -16.56
CA LEU A 157 10.58 8.60 -15.73
C LEU A 157 10.91 8.81 -14.24
N PHE A 158 12.19 9.14 -13.95
CA PHE A 158 12.61 9.48 -12.59
C PHE A 158 11.91 10.74 -12.06
N THR A 159 11.71 11.76 -12.91
CA THR A 159 10.97 12.97 -12.52
C THR A 159 9.51 12.64 -12.21
N PHE A 160 8.86 11.85 -13.05
CA PHE A 160 7.47 11.42 -12.84
C PHE A 160 7.30 10.70 -11.51
N PHE A 161 8.10 9.69 -11.24
CA PHE A 161 7.99 8.93 -10.00
C PHE A 161 8.49 9.70 -8.78
N GLY A 162 9.49 10.56 -8.91
CA GLY A 162 9.90 11.46 -7.83
C GLY A 162 8.75 12.39 -7.39
N ILE A 163 8.04 12.99 -8.35
CA ILE A 163 6.84 13.80 -8.08
C ILE A 163 5.73 12.94 -7.48
N THR A 164 5.54 11.73 -7.98
CA THR A 164 4.55 10.78 -7.46
C THR A 164 4.80 10.46 -5.99
N LEU A 165 6.02 10.06 -5.62
CA LEU A 165 6.39 9.75 -4.24
C LEU A 165 6.27 10.97 -3.31
N LEU A 166 6.71 12.15 -3.76
CA LEU A 166 6.58 13.40 -3.00
C LEU A 166 5.11 13.77 -2.76
N THR A 167 4.28 13.61 -3.77
CA THR A 167 2.84 13.89 -3.66
C THR A 167 2.18 12.88 -2.73
N MET A 168 2.48 11.59 -2.88
CA MET A 168 1.98 10.52 -2.00
C MET A 168 2.33 10.82 -0.54
N PHE A 169 3.59 11.09 -0.25
CA PHE A 169 4.05 11.46 1.10
C PHE A 169 3.34 12.71 1.63
N SER A 170 3.16 13.75 0.81
CA SER A 170 2.46 14.98 1.22
C SER A 170 1.01 14.70 1.62
N VAL A 171 0.31 13.86 0.85
CA VAL A 171 -1.06 13.44 1.17
C VAL A 171 -1.08 12.55 2.42
N ASP A 172 -0.09 11.68 2.62
CA ASP A 172 0.02 10.84 3.81
C ASP A 172 0.25 11.69 5.07
N VAL A 173 1.10 12.71 4.99
CA VAL A 173 1.27 13.70 6.08
C VAL A 173 -0.05 14.39 6.44
N LEU A 174 -0.87 14.76 5.44
CA LEU A 174 -2.20 15.32 5.70
C LEU A 174 -3.12 14.30 6.39
N LYS A 175 -3.15 13.05 5.91
CA LYS A 175 -3.94 11.97 6.54
C LYS A 175 -3.50 11.72 7.99
N ILE A 176 -2.20 11.65 8.24
CA ILE A 176 -1.62 11.52 9.59
C ILE A 176 -2.06 12.68 10.48
N TYR A 177 -1.97 13.93 9.97
CA TYR A 177 -2.38 15.10 10.73
C TYR A 177 -3.85 15.07 11.13
N PHE A 178 -4.74 14.80 10.17
CA PHE A 178 -6.17 14.71 10.47
C PHE A 178 -6.49 13.52 11.39
N SER A 179 -5.87 12.37 11.17
CA SER A 179 -6.09 11.18 12.00
C SER A 179 -5.61 11.37 13.45
N SER A 180 -4.52 12.09 13.67
CA SER A 180 -4.02 12.37 15.01
C SER A 180 -4.99 13.21 15.85
N LYS A 181 -5.86 13.97 15.20
CA LYS A 181 -6.93 14.76 15.86
C LYS A 181 -8.22 13.96 16.09
N LEU A 182 -8.37 12.80 15.43
CA LEU A 182 -9.58 11.97 15.49
C LEU A 182 -9.51 10.87 16.56
N LYS A 183 -8.76 11.08 17.64
CA LYS A 183 -8.45 10.10 18.70
C LYS A 183 -9.62 9.27 19.24
N GLU A 184 -10.87 9.70 19.06
CA GLU A 184 -12.02 9.12 19.75
C GLU A 184 -13.02 8.35 18.86
N LYS A 185 -12.86 8.31 17.53
CA LYS A 185 -13.94 7.83 16.62
C LYS A 185 -13.65 6.57 15.82
N LEU A 186 -12.43 6.04 15.78
CA LEU A 186 -12.14 4.82 15.01
C LEU A 186 -12.29 3.59 15.91
N THR A 187 -13.45 2.95 15.81
CA THR A 187 -13.72 1.66 16.47
C THR A 187 -13.11 0.51 15.68
N ASN A 188 -12.79 -0.60 16.36
CA ASN A 188 -12.33 -1.85 15.73
C ASN A 188 -13.30 -2.33 14.64
N ASN A 189 -14.60 -2.02 14.79
CA ASN A 189 -15.63 -2.33 13.80
C ASN A 189 -15.41 -1.54 12.49
N THR A 190 -15.08 -0.25 12.58
CA THR A 190 -14.78 0.59 11.40
C THR A 190 -13.55 0.06 10.65
N LEU A 191 -12.48 -0.30 11.36
CA LEU A 191 -11.27 -0.89 10.78
C LEU A 191 -11.56 -2.22 10.08
N SER A 192 -12.41 -3.07 10.66
CA SER A 192 -12.81 -4.35 10.04
C SER A 192 -13.65 -4.13 8.77
N ILE A 193 -14.58 -3.16 8.76
CA ILE A 193 -15.37 -2.82 7.57
C ILE A 193 -14.45 -2.39 6.43
N ILE A 194 -13.49 -1.51 6.72
CA ILE A 194 -12.53 -1.04 5.73
C ILE A 194 -11.69 -2.20 5.20
N GLY A 195 -11.22 -3.10 6.07
CA GLY A 195 -10.49 -4.30 5.66
C GLY A 195 -11.30 -5.25 4.75
N ILE A 196 -12.62 -5.36 4.97
CA ILE A 196 -13.53 -6.11 4.09
C ILE A 196 -13.66 -5.41 2.72
N LEU A 197 -13.85 -4.09 2.70
CA LEU A 197 -13.95 -3.33 1.45
C LEU A 197 -12.69 -3.48 0.59
N ILE A 198 -11.50 -3.44 1.21
CA ILE A 198 -10.23 -3.69 0.51
C ILE A 198 -10.20 -5.10 -0.06
N GLY A 199 -10.58 -6.10 0.73
CA GLY A 199 -10.64 -7.47 0.25
C GLY A 199 -11.56 -7.62 -0.96
N CYS A 200 -12.72 -6.96 -0.95
CA CYS A 200 -13.64 -6.94 -2.10
C CYS A 200 -13.01 -6.26 -3.33
N LEU A 201 -12.32 -5.13 -3.15
CA LEU A 201 -11.61 -4.45 -4.23
C LEU A 201 -10.49 -5.32 -4.83
N LEU A 202 -9.68 -5.96 -3.97
CA LEU A 202 -8.64 -6.89 -4.43
C LEU A 202 -9.22 -8.05 -5.23
N MET A 203 -10.32 -8.67 -4.76
CA MET A 203 -10.99 -9.73 -5.50
C MET A 203 -11.55 -9.23 -6.84
N PHE A 204 -12.17 -8.05 -6.87
CA PHE A 204 -12.67 -7.45 -8.10
C PHE A 204 -11.55 -7.23 -9.12
N PHE A 205 -10.42 -6.63 -8.71
CA PHE A 205 -9.26 -6.46 -9.58
C PHE A 205 -8.65 -7.79 -10.00
N GLY A 206 -8.58 -8.77 -9.10
CA GLY A 206 -8.12 -10.12 -9.43
C GLY A 206 -8.97 -10.78 -10.51
N LEU A 207 -10.29 -10.69 -10.41
CA LEU A 207 -11.24 -11.18 -11.41
C LEU A 207 -11.11 -10.41 -12.73
N ALA A 208 -10.99 -9.09 -12.68
CA ALA A 208 -10.81 -8.26 -13.89
C ALA A 208 -9.54 -8.62 -14.65
N ILE A 209 -8.43 -8.90 -13.94
CA ILE A 209 -7.17 -9.36 -14.57
C ILE A 209 -7.33 -10.78 -15.11
N PHE A 210 -8.00 -11.66 -14.38
CA PHE A 210 -8.18 -13.06 -14.77
C PHE A 210 -9.01 -13.22 -16.05
N PHE A 211 -10.02 -12.37 -16.25
CA PHE A 211 -10.93 -12.41 -17.40
C PHE A 211 -10.62 -11.37 -18.48
N LYS A 212 -9.47 -10.70 -18.42
CA LYS A 212 -9.11 -9.62 -19.35
C LYS A 212 -9.18 -10.03 -20.82
N ASP A 213 -8.80 -11.26 -21.16
CA ASP A 213 -8.80 -11.76 -22.53
C ASP A 213 -10.12 -12.44 -22.94
N SER A 214 -11.13 -12.43 -22.03
CA SER A 214 -12.45 -13.03 -22.30
C SER A 214 -13.50 -11.97 -22.65
N ILE A 215 -13.13 -10.69 -22.66
CA ILE A 215 -13.95 -9.52 -23.01
C ILE A 215 -13.33 -8.82 -24.21
#